data_c541f2a08c9393bc75ad571e63b6ca2b
#
_entry.id   c541f2a08c9393bc75ad571e63b6ca2b
#
_cell.length_a   1.000
_cell.length_b   1.000
_cell.length_c   1.000
_cell.angle_alpha   90.00
_cell.angle_beta   90.00
_cell.angle_gamma   90.00
#
_symmetry.space_group_name_H-M   'P 1'
#
loop_
_entity.id
_entity.type
_entity.pdbx_description
1 polymer ?
#
loop_
_entity_poly.entity_id
_entity_poly.type
_entity_poly.pdbx_seq_one_letter_code
_entity_poly.pdbx_strand_id
1 'polypeptide(L)'
;MTHEKQAREKITSSLGDIREKIHTVEEESKNRSEAFNQRFDKILSVVEDTRKDTLRIQLLMLMREENNNIDTILRVAETYFVKLQGDWYMTSEFYRWAKAHDVVIPDSIWESIKDHDDIKS
;
A
#
# COMPACT_ATOMS: atom_id res chain seq x y z
N MET A 1 20.65 -47.45 -41.04
CA MET A 1 21.19 -47.25 -39.73
C MET A 1 21.83 -45.89 -39.54
N THR A 2 22.36 -45.31 -40.57
CA THR A 2 22.81 -43.89 -40.54
C THR A 2 21.68 -42.91 -40.26
N HIS A 3 20.43 -43.25 -40.61
CA HIS A 3 19.27 -42.38 -40.37
C HIS A 3 18.88 -42.28 -38.88
N GLU A 4 18.96 -43.39 -38.13
CA GLU A 4 18.65 -43.40 -36.73
C GLU A 4 19.64 -42.60 -35.90
N LYS A 5 20.93 -42.70 -36.26
CA LYS A 5 21.99 -41.96 -35.60
C LYS A 5 21.85 -40.45 -35.82
N GLN A 6 21.57 -40.02 -37.06
CA GLN A 6 21.36 -38.65 -37.42
C GLN A 6 20.09 -38.07 -36.72
N ALA A 7 19.02 -38.87 -36.64
CA ALA A 7 17.82 -38.45 -35.96
C ALA A 7 18.05 -38.23 -34.46
N ARG A 8 18.82 -39.13 -33.82
CA ARG A 8 19.18 -38.98 -32.40
C ARG A 8 20.06 -37.76 -32.14
N GLU A 9 21.03 -37.51 -33.01
CA GLU A 9 21.88 -36.32 -32.91
C GLU A 9 21.09 -35.04 -33.08
N LYS A 10 20.13 -34.99 -33.98
CA LYS A 10 19.21 -33.85 -34.13
C LYS A 10 18.34 -33.65 -32.93
N ILE A 11 17.78 -34.71 -32.37
CA ILE A 11 16.94 -34.63 -31.18
C ILE A 11 17.75 -34.14 -29.99
N THR A 12 18.96 -34.64 -29.80
CA THR A 12 19.84 -34.25 -28.71
C THR A 12 20.23 -32.77 -28.85
N SER A 13 20.56 -32.31 -30.06
CA SER A 13 20.88 -30.91 -30.34
C SER A 13 19.66 -30.01 -30.11
N SER A 14 18.48 -30.42 -30.56
CA SER A 14 17.23 -29.68 -30.36
C SER A 14 16.87 -29.55 -28.87
N LEU A 15 17.10 -30.63 -28.09
CA LEU A 15 16.87 -30.57 -26.65
C LEU A 15 17.82 -29.59 -25.94
N GLY A 16 19.08 -29.55 -26.36
CA GLY A 16 20.04 -28.56 -25.85
C GLY A 16 19.61 -27.13 -26.15
N ASP A 17 19.18 -26.87 -27.39
CA ASP A 17 18.68 -25.56 -27.80
C ASP A 17 17.43 -25.16 -27.03
N ILE A 18 16.51 -26.10 -26.80
CA ILE A 18 15.29 -25.87 -26.03
C ILE A 18 15.64 -25.53 -24.58
N ARG A 19 16.57 -26.23 -23.96
CA ARG A 19 17.02 -25.95 -22.60
C ARG A 19 17.62 -24.54 -22.48
N GLU A 20 18.46 -24.14 -23.43
CA GLU A 20 19.03 -22.81 -23.46
C GLU A 20 17.94 -21.74 -23.61
N LYS A 21 16.97 -21.96 -24.50
CA LYS A 21 15.85 -21.04 -24.70
C LYS A 21 14.97 -20.93 -23.44
N ILE A 22 14.70 -22.05 -22.78
CA ILE A 22 13.94 -22.07 -21.54
C ILE A 22 14.67 -21.27 -20.46
N HIS A 23 15.97 -21.49 -20.32
CA HIS A 23 16.78 -20.76 -19.33
C HIS A 23 16.78 -19.25 -19.62
N THR A 24 16.93 -18.83 -20.86
CA THR A 24 16.86 -17.44 -21.27
C THR A 24 15.49 -16.83 -20.96
N VAL A 25 14.40 -17.57 -21.27
CA VAL A 25 13.03 -17.12 -20.98
C VAL A 25 12.81 -16.98 -19.47
N GLU A 26 13.32 -17.92 -18.69
CA GLU A 26 13.23 -17.84 -17.22
C GLU A 26 13.95 -16.63 -16.67
N GLU A 27 15.15 -16.31 -17.14
CA GLU A 27 15.88 -15.11 -16.75
C GLU A 27 15.16 -13.83 -17.16
N GLU A 28 14.69 -13.77 -18.39
CA GLU A 28 13.91 -12.62 -18.87
C GLU A 28 12.61 -12.45 -18.10
N SER A 29 11.92 -13.55 -17.80
CA SER A 29 10.70 -13.51 -17.02
C SER A 29 10.97 -13.02 -15.60
N LYS A 30 12.06 -13.47 -14.98
CA LYS A 30 12.46 -13.02 -13.65
C LYS A 30 12.77 -11.52 -13.65
N ASN A 31 13.54 -11.04 -14.65
CA ASN A 31 13.87 -9.62 -14.77
C ASN A 31 12.63 -8.78 -15.00
N ARG A 32 11.68 -9.24 -15.82
CA ARG A 32 10.39 -8.56 -16.03
C ARG A 32 9.56 -8.52 -14.76
N SER A 33 9.54 -9.61 -14.00
CA SER A 33 8.82 -9.67 -12.74
C SER A 33 9.40 -8.70 -11.72
N GLU A 34 10.71 -8.60 -11.61
CA GLU A 34 11.36 -7.65 -10.72
C GLU A 34 11.05 -6.19 -11.12
N ALA A 35 11.13 -5.88 -12.42
CA ALA A 35 10.79 -4.55 -12.93
C ALA A 35 9.31 -4.23 -12.71
N PHE A 36 8.42 -5.19 -12.92
CA PHE A 36 7.00 -5.05 -12.66
C PHE A 36 6.73 -4.79 -11.19
N ASN A 37 7.36 -5.57 -10.30
CA ASN A 37 7.20 -5.42 -8.85
C ASN A 37 7.67 -4.04 -8.38
N GLN A 38 8.79 -3.55 -8.90
CA GLN A 38 9.28 -2.21 -8.57
C GLN A 38 8.30 -1.11 -9.02
N ARG A 39 7.74 -1.25 -10.24
CA ARG A 39 6.73 -0.31 -10.74
C ARG A 39 5.44 -0.39 -9.94
N PHE A 40 5.03 -1.61 -9.61
CA PHE A 40 3.83 -1.84 -8.82
C PHE A 40 3.95 -1.22 -7.44
N ASP A 41 5.11 -1.39 -6.78
CA ASP A 41 5.37 -0.79 -5.47
C ASP A 41 5.31 0.75 -5.53
N LYS A 42 5.84 1.36 -6.59
CA LYS A 42 5.74 2.81 -6.80
C LYS A 42 4.29 3.25 -6.98
N ILE A 43 3.53 2.53 -7.79
CA ILE A 43 2.11 2.83 -8.03
C ILE A 43 1.32 2.70 -6.73
N LEU A 44 1.55 1.65 -5.95
CA LEU A 44 0.90 1.46 -4.65
C LEU A 44 1.23 2.61 -3.70
N SER A 45 2.49 3.04 -3.64
CA SER A 45 2.90 4.16 -2.81
C SER A 45 2.15 5.44 -3.18
N VAL A 46 2.04 5.75 -4.49
CA VAL A 46 1.30 6.92 -4.97
C VAL A 46 -0.18 6.80 -4.66
N VAL A 47 -0.78 5.62 -4.85
CA VAL A 47 -2.19 5.37 -4.55
C VAL A 47 -2.45 5.54 -3.05
N GLU A 48 -1.57 5.02 -2.19
CA GLU A 48 -1.69 5.16 -0.74
C GLU A 48 -1.57 6.63 -0.31
N ASP A 49 -0.63 7.37 -0.86
CA ASP A 49 -0.47 8.79 -0.58
C ASP A 49 -1.70 9.59 -1.03
N THR A 50 -2.24 9.29 -2.21
CA THR A 50 -3.45 9.93 -2.72
C THR A 50 -4.66 9.60 -1.84
N ARG A 51 -4.80 8.36 -1.42
CA ARG A 51 -5.87 7.94 -0.52
C ARG A 51 -5.76 8.64 0.83
N LYS A 52 -4.55 8.75 1.35
CA LYS A 52 -4.27 9.45 2.59
C LYS A 52 -4.68 10.92 2.50
N ASP A 53 -4.31 11.60 1.42
CA ASP A 53 -4.68 13.00 1.18
C ASP A 53 -6.19 13.16 1.05
N THR A 54 -6.86 12.26 0.34
CA THR A 54 -8.31 12.28 0.17
C THR A 54 -9.02 12.11 1.51
N LEU A 55 -8.59 11.17 2.33
CA LEU A 55 -9.17 10.94 3.66
C LEU A 55 -8.89 12.11 4.60
N ARG A 56 -7.72 12.73 4.52
CA ARG A 56 -7.39 13.92 5.30
C ARG A 56 -8.37 15.05 5.00
N ILE A 57 -8.59 15.33 3.72
CA ILE A 57 -9.52 16.37 3.29
C ILE A 57 -10.94 16.03 3.75
N GLN A 58 -11.37 14.80 3.55
CA GLN A 58 -12.68 14.32 3.97
C GLN A 58 -12.86 14.47 5.48
N LEU A 59 -11.88 14.07 6.25
CA LEU A 59 -11.92 14.19 7.72
C LEU A 59 -12.02 15.64 8.16
N LEU A 60 -11.22 16.54 7.58
CA LEU A 60 -11.28 17.98 7.88
C LEU A 60 -12.65 18.56 7.56
N MET A 61 -13.22 18.21 6.42
CA MET A 61 -14.54 18.68 6.02
C MET A 61 -15.63 18.19 6.96
N LEU A 62 -15.59 16.91 7.32
CA LEU A 62 -16.56 16.33 8.25
C LEU A 62 -16.47 16.97 9.63
N MET A 63 -15.27 17.23 10.14
CA MET A 63 -15.08 17.88 11.43
C MET A 63 -15.56 19.33 11.47
N ARG A 64 -15.59 20.01 10.32
CA ARG A 64 -16.04 21.40 10.20
C ARG A 64 -17.54 21.54 9.96
N GLU A 65 -18.23 20.48 9.63
CA GLU A 65 -19.68 20.51 9.42
C GLU A 65 -20.41 20.78 10.75
N GLU A 66 -21.48 21.57 10.69
CA GLU A 66 -22.28 21.89 11.89
C GLU A 66 -22.99 20.66 12.46
N ASN A 67 -23.47 19.78 11.58
CA ASN A 67 -24.12 18.54 11.98
C ASN A 67 -23.14 17.37 11.89
N ASN A 68 -22.25 17.25 12.87
CA ASN A 68 -21.22 16.24 12.87
C ASN A 68 -21.83 14.84 13.07
N ASN A 69 -21.57 13.96 12.11
CA ASN A 69 -21.83 12.54 12.31
C ASN A 69 -20.57 11.91 12.94
N ILE A 70 -20.59 11.80 14.27
CA ILE A 70 -19.43 11.34 15.05
C ILE A 70 -18.98 9.95 14.61
N ASP A 71 -19.93 9.03 14.36
CA ASP A 71 -19.59 7.67 13.92
C ASP A 71 -18.84 7.68 12.58
N THR A 72 -19.28 8.49 11.62
CA THR A 72 -18.60 8.62 10.33
C THR A 72 -17.21 9.22 10.51
N ILE A 73 -17.09 10.27 11.32
CA ILE A 73 -15.81 10.92 11.60
C ILE A 73 -14.83 9.93 12.23
N LEU A 74 -15.28 9.15 13.21
CA LEU A 74 -14.43 8.16 13.86
C LEU A 74 -14.01 7.03 12.93
N ARG A 75 -14.86 6.61 11.99
CA ARG A 75 -14.50 5.61 10.97
C ARG A 75 -13.43 6.12 10.03
N VAL A 76 -13.59 7.35 9.54
CA VAL A 76 -12.61 7.99 8.66
C VAL A 76 -11.30 8.19 9.39
N ALA A 77 -11.36 8.66 10.65
CA ALA A 77 -10.20 8.86 11.49
C ALA A 77 -9.46 7.54 11.75
N GLU A 78 -10.17 6.45 12.02
CA GLU A 78 -9.56 5.15 12.21
C GLU A 78 -8.78 4.71 10.98
N THR A 79 -9.38 4.81 9.80
CA THR A 79 -8.69 4.46 8.56
C THR A 79 -7.47 5.35 8.34
N TYR A 80 -7.61 6.64 8.57
CA TYR A 80 -6.53 7.59 8.34
C TYR A 80 -5.37 7.39 9.31
N PHE A 81 -5.63 7.33 10.61
CA PHE A 81 -4.57 7.27 11.63
C PHE A 81 -4.01 5.87 11.83
N VAL A 82 -4.86 4.85 11.83
CA VAL A 82 -4.44 3.47 12.13
C VAL A 82 -3.90 2.77 10.88
N LYS A 83 -4.66 2.80 9.78
CA LYS A 83 -4.29 2.06 8.57
C LYS A 83 -3.29 2.80 7.69
N LEU A 84 -3.40 4.12 7.60
CA LEU A 84 -2.56 4.94 6.72
C LEU A 84 -1.49 5.75 7.46
N GLN A 85 -1.41 5.62 8.77
CA GLN A 85 -0.44 6.33 9.62
C GLN A 85 -0.43 7.84 9.37
N GLY A 86 -1.57 8.49 9.66
CA GLY A 86 -1.79 9.92 9.44
C GLY A 86 -0.65 10.86 9.82
N ASP A 87 -0.80 12.14 9.59
CA ASP A 87 0.25 13.13 9.82
C ASP A 87 0.07 13.91 11.13
N TRP A 88 1.10 14.68 11.51
CA TRP A 88 1.15 15.48 12.74
C TRP A 88 0.06 16.54 12.80
N TYR A 89 -0.17 17.22 11.69
CA TYR A 89 -1.16 18.29 11.62
C TYR A 89 -2.56 17.75 11.91
N MET A 90 -2.91 16.64 11.28
CA MET A 90 -4.22 16.02 11.46
C MET A 90 -4.39 15.44 12.86
N THR A 91 -3.32 14.93 13.46
CA THR A 91 -3.36 14.45 14.84
C THR A 91 -3.77 15.56 15.79
N SER A 92 -3.14 16.73 15.68
CA SER A 92 -3.49 17.90 16.48
C SER A 92 -4.92 18.36 16.23
N GLU A 93 -5.32 18.46 14.97
CA GLU A 93 -6.68 18.89 14.58
C GLU A 93 -7.75 17.94 15.10
N PHE A 94 -7.52 16.63 14.95
CA PHE A 94 -8.46 15.62 15.42
C PHE A 94 -8.59 15.66 16.95
N TYR A 95 -7.49 15.76 17.65
CA TYR A 95 -7.48 15.79 19.11
C TYR A 95 -8.23 17.03 19.64
N ARG A 96 -8.01 18.19 19.04
CA ARG A 96 -8.72 19.42 19.40
C ARG A 96 -10.23 19.28 19.15
N TRP A 97 -10.58 18.72 17.99
CA TRP A 97 -11.99 18.49 17.67
C TRP A 97 -12.65 17.56 18.68
N ALA A 98 -12.01 16.44 19.02
CA ALA A 98 -12.54 15.48 19.96
C ALA A 98 -12.74 16.11 21.35
N LYS A 99 -11.79 16.92 21.83
CA LYS A 99 -11.92 17.65 23.07
C LYS A 99 -13.04 18.68 23.02
N ALA A 100 -13.14 19.44 21.95
CA ALA A 100 -14.16 20.48 21.80
C ALA A 100 -15.57 19.92 21.77
N HIS A 101 -15.75 18.70 21.30
CA HIS A 101 -17.05 18.04 21.17
C HIS A 101 -17.29 16.95 22.23
N ASP A 102 -16.41 16.82 23.22
CA ASP A 102 -16.48 15.79 24.26
C ASP A 102 -16.61 14.37 23.69
N VAL A 103 -15.86 14.11 22.61
CA VAL A 103 -15.86 12.79 21.95
C VAL A 103 -14.80 11.91 22.59
N VAL A 104 -15.19 10.69 22.97
CA VAL A 104 -14.25 9.68 23.46
C VAL A 104 -13.52 9.08 22.28
N ILE A 105 -12.19 9.22 22.26
CA ILE A 105 -11.37 8.69 21.19
C ILE A 105 -11.25 7.16 21.37
N PRO A 106 -11.62 6.37 20.34
CA PRO A 106 -11.46 4.91 20.43
C PRO A 106 -10.02 4.48 20.68
N ASP A 107 -9.83 3.37 21.41
CA ASP A 107 -8.51 2.88 21.79
C ASP A 107 -7.58 2.68 20.59
N SER A 108 -8.11 2.17 19.46
CA SER A 108 -7.33 1.95 18.25
C SER A 108 -6.71 3.25 17.72
N ILE A 109 -7.49 4.33 17.71
CA ILE A 109 -7.02 5.64 17.28
C ILE A 109 -6.07 6.24 18.31
N TRP A 110 -6.43 6.15 19.59
CA TRP A 110 -5.62 6.65 20.69
C TRP A 110 -4.21 6.07 20.70
N GLU A 111 -4.08 4.75 20.50
CA GLU A 111 -2.78 4.09 20.41
C GLU A 111 -1.93 4.63 19.27
N SER A 112 -2.57 5.08 18.19
CA SER A 112 -1.86 5.64 17.04
C SER A 112 -1.41 7.09 17.25
N ILE A 113 -2.10 7.87 18.08
CA ILE A 113 -1.85 9.31 18.22
C ILE A 113 -1.28 9.73 19.59
N LYS A 114 -1.33 8.88 20.59
CA LYS A 114 -0.99 9.23 21.99
C LYS A 114 0.44 9.77 22.16
N ASP A 115 1.35 9.39 21.29
CA ASP A 115 2.76 9.80 21.37
C ASP A 115 3.04 11.15 20.72
N HIS A 116 2.01 11.81 20.17
CA HIS A 116 2.16 13.12 19.57
C HIS A 116 2.47 14.18 20.64
N ASP A 117 3.40 15.08 20.38
CA ASP A 117 3.88 16.07 21.33
C ASP A 117 2.76 16.99 21.85
N ASP A 118 1.81 17.39 20.99
CA ASP A 118 0.66 18.21 21.37
C ASP A 118 -0.27 17.51 22.37
N ILE A 119 -0.26 16.18 22.38
CA ILE A 119 -1.08 15.39 23.28
C ILE A 119 -0.35 15.13 24.60
N LYS A 120 0.97 14.89 24.55
CA LYS A 120 1.79 14.65 25.73
C LYS A 120 1.94 15.86 26.64
N SER A 121 1.89 17.05 26.07
CA SER A 121 1.93 18.28 26.85
C SER A 121 0.54 18.67 27.38
#